data_fd41f4275940c522c4d35524732510d9
#
_entry.id   fd41f4275940c522c4d35524732510d9
#
_cell.length_a   1.000
_cell.length_b   1.000
_cell.length_c   1.000
_cell.angle_alpha   90.00
_cell.angle_beta   90.00
_cell.angle_gamma   90.00
#
_symmetry.space_group_name_H-M   'P 1'
#
loop_
_entity.id
_entity.type
_entity.pdbx_description
1 polymer ?
#
loop_
_entity_poly.entity_id
_entity_poly.type
_entity_poly.pdbx_seq_one_letter_code
_entity_poly.pdbx_strand_id
1 'polypeptide(L)'
;MQAYNEVLLEGVPTGTPERSHENHGQVFYRQFIEVPRLSGTADLLPMLLRQEQLAGVHSGEPLRIDGQLRSFNNRTVTGRRLILTVYGKALLPPTGEAVNQIILSGTLCKPPVYRRTPLGRSICDLLLAVPRNYGRADYLPVIAWGQTALQISTLDVGALLSLKGRIQSRIYRKINY
;
A
#
# COMPACT_ATOMS: atom_id res chain seq x y z
N MET A 1 21.87 5.50 -4.41
CA MET A 1 20.69 5.84 -3.61
C MET A 1 20.10 4.53 -3.06
N GLN A 2 19.89 4.51 -1.77
CA GLN A 2 19.30 3.37 -1.13
C GLN A 2 17.81 3.29 -1.47
N ALA A 3 17.34 2.12 -1.92
CA ALA A 3 15.93 1.90 -2.22
C ALA A 3 15.17 1.56 -0.93
N TYR A 4 14.05 2.23 -0.71
CA TYR A 4 13.19 2.00 0.44
C TYR A 4 11.81 1.53 0.00
N ASN A 5 11.33 0.55 0.67
CA ASN A 5 9.94 0.13 0.68
C ASN A 5 9.66 -0.40 2.07
N GLU A 6 9.31 0.49 2.97
CA GLU A 6 9.13 0.16 4.38
C GLU A 6 7.75 0.58 4.82
N VAL A 7 6.97 -0.37 5.28
CA VAL A 7 5.61 -0.16 5.80
C VAL A 7 5.58 -0.52 7.27
N LEU A 8 5.01 0.37 8.08
CA LEU A 8 4.71 0.10 9.47
C LEU A 8 3.23 0.37 9.70
N LEU A 9 2.51 -0.68 10.12
CA LEU A 9 1.09 -0.61 10.43
C LEU A 9 0.84 -1.11 11.84
N GLU A 10 -0.01 -0.43 12.56
CA GLU A 10 -0.65 -0.97 13.75
C GLU A 10 -2.15 -0.73 13.65
N GLY A 11 -2.91 -1.79 13.77
CA GLY A 11 -4.35 -1.77 13.66
C GLY A 11 -4.93 -3.08 14.16
N VAL A 12 -6.11 -3.43 13.68
CA VAL A 12 -6.84 -4.62 14.13
C VAL A 12 -7.14 -5.50 12.92
N PRO A 13 -6.61 -6.74 12.88
CA PRO A 13 -6.99 -7.69 11.85
C PRO A 13 -8.49 -7.97 11.89
N THR A 14 -9.09 -8.10 10.73
CA THR A 14 -10.52 -8.37 10.58
C THR A 14 -10.74 -9.60 9.71
N GLY A 15 -11.83 -10.30 9.94
CA GLY A 15 -12.19 -11.45 9.15
C GLY A 15 -11.32 -12.67 9.40
N THR A 16 -11.44 -13.65 8.53
CA THR A 16 -10.72 -14.91 8.59
C THR A 16 -9.62 -14.90 7.53
N PRO A 17 -8.40 -15.39 7.83
CA PRO A 17 -7.36 -15.52 6.80
C PRO A 17 -7.83 -16.46 5.69
N GLU A 18 -7.61 -16.06 4.44
CA GLU A 18 -7.92 -16.85 3.26
C GLU A 18 -6.63 -17.24 2.54
N ARG A 19 -6.53 -18.51 2.14
CA ARG A 19 -5.38 -18.97 1.38
C ARG A 19 -5.28 -18.20 0.07
N SER A 20 -4.12 -17.60 -0.17
CA SER A 20 -3.84 -16.85 -1.39
C SER A 20 -3.14 -17.71 -2.44
N HIS A 21 -1.94 -18.18 -2.14
CA HIS A 21 -1.12 -18.95 -3.08
C HIS A 21 0.02 -19.64 -2.35
N GLU A 22 0.74 -20.48 -3.10
CA GLU A 22 1.97 -21.11 -2.66
C GLU A 22 3.09 -20.71 -3.62
N ASN A 23 4.26 -20.37 -3.05
CA ASN A 23 5.44 -20.01 -3.81
C ASN A 23 6.68 -20.57 -3.13
N HIS A 24 7.47 -21.36 -3.85
CA HIS A 24 8.69 -22.00 -3.33
C HIS A 24 8.46 -22.76 -2.02
N GLY A 25 7.34 -23.50 -1.91
CA GLY A 25 7.00 -24.26 -0.72
C GLY A 25 6.41 -23.44 0.41
N GLN A 26 6.30 -22.12 0.27
CA GLN A 26 5.70 -21.25 1.25
C GLN A 26 4.25 -20.96 0.90
N VAL A 27 3.33 -21.23 1.82
CA VAL A 27 1.91 -20.91 1.67
C VAL A 27 1.62 -19.53 2.22
N PHE A 28 0.94 -18.72 1.42
CA PHE A 28 0.58 -17.34 1.76
C PHE A 28 -0.93 -17.22 1.98
N TYR A 29 -1.29 -16.40 2.95
CA TYR A 29 -2.66 -16.09 3.31
C TYR A 29 -2.92 -14.60 3.19
N ARG A 30 -4.15 -14.25 2.82
CA ARG A 30 -4.61 -12.87 2.78
C ARG A 30 -5.58 -12.62 3.92
N GLN A 31 -5.37 -11.50 4.59
CA GLN A 31 -6.27 -11.02 5.65
C GLN A 31 -6.23 -9.50 5.66
N PHE A 32 -7.34 -8.86 5.99
CA PHE A 32 -7.40 -7.41 6.09
C PHE A 32 -7.03 -6.94 7.49
N ILE A 33 -6.42 -5.76 7.55
CA ILE A 33 -6.17 -5.03 8.78
C ILE A 33 -6.89 -3.69 8.70
N GLU A 34 -7.60 -3.34 9.75
CA GLU A 34 -8.28 -2.06 9.88
C GLU A 34 -7.41 -1.11 10.69
N VAL A 35 -7.02 0.02 10.08
CA VAL A 35 -6.16 1.03 10.71
C VAL A 35 -6.96 2.32 10.81
N PRO A 36 -7.32 2.76 12.04
CA PRO A 36 -8.09 3.99 12.21
C PRO A 36 -7.26 5.23 11.88
N ARG A 37 -7.93 6.24 11.30
CA ARG A 37 -7.37 7.57 11.09
C ARG A 37 -7.78 8.49 12.23
N LEU A 38 -7.01 9.56 12.42
CA LEU A 38 -7.37 10.60 13.38
C LEU A 38 -8.74 11.24 13.11
N SER A 39 -9.17 11.25 11.85
CA SER A 39 -10.47 11.79 11.45
C SER A 39 -11.68 10.94 11.85
N GLY A 40 -11.46 9.73 12.40
CA GLY A 40 -12.53 8.82 12.78
C GLY A 40 -12.91 7.79 11.71
N THR A 41 -12.43 7.94 10.47
CA THR A 41 -12.55 6.89 9.45
C THR A 41 -11.42 5.88 9.61
N ALA A 42 -11.54 4.72 8.97
CA ALA A 42 -10.51 3.70 9.00
C ALA A 42 -10.13 3.26 7.59
N ASP A 43 -8.86 2.89 7.43
CA ASP A 43 -8.38 2.24 6.22
C ASP A 43 -8.44 0.74 6.41
N LEU A 44 -9.04 0.04 5.47
CA LEU A 44 -9.07 -1.41 5.43
C LEU A 44 -8.04 -1.87 4.40
N LEU A 45 -6.94 -2.44 4.88
CA LEU A 45 -5.78 -2.74 4.05
C LEU A 45 -5.56 -4.25 3.93
N PRO A 46 -5.33 -4.77 2.72
CA PRO A 46 -5.02 -6.19 2.56
C PRO A 46 -3.57 -6.48 2.94
N MET A 47 -3.39 -7.48 3.78
CA MET A 47 -2.08 -8.04 4.13
C MET A 47 -1.87 -9.38 3.45
N LEU A 48 -0.64 -9.66 3.09
CA LEU A 48 -0.20 -10.98 2.66
C LEU A 48 0.72 -11.54 3.73
N LEU A 49 0.34 -12.67 4.32
CA LEU A 49 1.02 -13.28 5.47
C LEU A 49 1.47 -14.69 5.11
N ARG A 50 2.63 -15.07 5.64
CA ARG A 50 3.07 -16.46 5.56
C ARG A 50 2.31 -17.31 6.57
N GLN A 51 2.11 -18.57 6.28
CA GLN A 51 1.36 -19.49 7.14
C GLN A 51 1.84 -19.48 8.58
N GLU A 52 3.15 -19.47 8.78
CA GLU A 52 3.73 -19.47 10.14
C GLU A 52 3.46 -18.18 10.92
N GLN A 53 3.10 -17.09 10.26
CA GLN A 53 2.76 -15.84 10.93
C GLN A 53 1.34 -15.84 11.50
N LEU A 54 0.47 -16.71 11.01
CA LEU A 54 -0.95 -16.72 11.39
C LEU A 54 -1.16 -16.99 12.88
N ALA A 55 -0.25 -17.72 13.53
CA ALA A 55 -0.33 -18.00 14.95
C ALA A 55 -0.26 -16.72 15.81
N GLY A 56 0.36 -15.67 15.30
CA GLY A 56 0.48 -14.38 15.99
C GLY A 56 -0.57 -13.36 15.55
N VAL A 57 -1.52 -13.74 14.69
CA VAL A 57 -2.54 -12.83 14.16
C VAL A 57 -3.92 -13.28 14.63
N HIS A 58 -4.57 -12.44 15.43
CA HIS A 58 -5.88 -12.74 15.98
C HIS A 58 -6.86 -11.63 15.62
N SER A 59 -7.95 -12.03 14.94
CA SER A 59 -9.00 -11.10 14.53
C SER A 59 -9.59 -10.38 15.75
N GLY A 60 -9.71 -9.06 15.67
CA GLY A 60 -10.22 -8.25 16.77
C GLY A 60 -9.18 -7.81 17.78
N GLU A 61 -7.93 -8.28 17.70
CA GLU A 61 -6.85 -7.91 18.61
C GLU A 61 -5.81 -7.03 17.90
N PRO A 62 -5.18 -6.07 18.61
CA PRO A 62 -4.17 -5.22 17.98
C PRO A 62 -3.01 -6.02 17.39
N LEU A 63 -2.58 -5.61 16.21
CA LEU A 63 -1.45 -6.18 15.48
C LEU A 63 -0.55 -5.06 14.99
N ARG A 64 0.76 -5.20 15.23
CA ARG A 64 1.77 -4.32 14.64
C ARG A 64 2.60 -5.11 13.65
N ILE A 65 2.71 -4.61 12.43
CA ILE A 65 3.38 -5.32 11.35
C ILE A 65 4.36 -4.41 10.63
N ASP A 66 5.56 -4.95 10.40
CA ASP A 66 6.58 -4.38 9.53
C ASP A 66 6.56 -5.12 8.21
N GLY A 67 6.58 -4.38 7.11
CA GLY A 67 6.48 -5.01 5.80
C GLY A 67 6.87 -4.12 4.63
N GLN A 68 6.35 -4.48 3.48
CA GLN A 68 6.52 -3.76 2.22
C GLN A 68 5.20 -3.66 1.50
N LEU A 69 5.00 -2.58 0.75
CA LEU A 69 3.87 -2.49 -0.16
C LEU A 69 4.27 -3.10 -1.50
N ARG A 70 3.50 -4.07 -1.95
CA ARG A 70 3.75 -4.79 -3.20
C ARG A 70 2.57 -4.68 -4.14
N SER A 71 2.88 -4.74 -5.43
CA SER A 71 1.88 -4.73 -6.49
C SER A 71 2.02 -5.98 -7.34
N PHE A 72 0.90 -6.42 -7.88
CA PHE A 72 0.88 -7.45 -8.90
C PHE A 72 -0.32 -7.24 -9.82
N ASN A 73 -0.19 -7.71 -11.04
CA ASN A 73 -1.26 -7.65 -12.01
C ASN A 73 -2.10 -8.91 -11.94
N ASN A 74 -3.39 -8.74 -11.67
CA ASN A 74 -4.34 -9.82 -11.75
C ASN A 74 -4.96 -9.83 -13.14
N ARG A 75 -4.70 -10.90 -13.91
CA ARG A 75 -5.34 -11.09 -15.22
C ARG A 75 -6.69 -11.73 -15.02
N THR A 76 -7.73 -10.96 -15.18
CA THR A 76 -9.11 -11.46 -15.22
C THR A 76 -9.62 -11.46 -16.65
N VAL A 77 -10.75 -12.12 -16.87
CA VAL A 77 -11.43 -12.14 -18.18
C VAL A 77 -11.75 -10.73 -18.71
N THR A 78 -11.84 -9.75 -17.80
CA THR A 78 -12.20 -8.36 -18.13
C THR A 78 -11.00 -7.41 -18.24
N GLY A 79 -9.76 -7.90 -18.14
CA GLY A 79 -8.56 -7.08 -18.31
C GLY A 79 -7.54 -7.22 -17.20
N ARG A 80 -6.56 -6.29 -17.18
CA ARG A 80 -5.51 -6.25 -16.17
C ARG A 80 -5.91 -5.33 -15.03
N ARG A 81 -5.84 -5.83 -13.83
CA ARG A 81 -6.09 -5.05 -12.62
C ARG A 81 -4.82 -5.04 -11.76
N LEU A 82 -4.35 -3.84 -11.41
CA LEU A 82 -3.26 -3.68 -10.46
C LEU A 82 -3.80 -3.90 -9.05
N ILE A 83 -3.24 -4.86 -8.35
CA ILE A 83 -3.59 -5.16 -6.97
C ILE A 83 -2.43 -4.80 -6.08
N LEU A 84 -2.72 -4.07 -5.00
CA LEU A 84 -1.74 -3.68 -3.99
C LEU A 84 -2.00 -4.46 -2.71
N THR A 85 -0.92 -4.92 -2.08
CA THR A 85 -1.02 -5.62 -0.80
C THR A 85 0.20 -5.29 0.07
N VAL A 86 0.00 -5.31 1.39
CA VAL A 86 1.08 -5.18 2.35
C VAL A 86 1.67 -6.58 2.61
N TYR A 87 2.88 -6.79 2.14
CA TYR A 87 3.62 -8.01 2.41
C TYR A 87 4.19 -7.94 3.82
N GLY A 88 3.74 -8.83 4.72
CA GLY A 88 4.18 -8.85 6.10
C GLY A 88 5.54 -9.52 6.24
N LYS A 89 6.55 -8.75 6.66
CA LYS A 89 7.90 -9.26 6.93
C LYS A 89 8.03 -9.77 8.34
N ALA A 90 7.57 -8.99 9.32
CA ALA A 90 7.67 -9.33 10.73
C ALA A 90 6.49 -8.81 11.52
N LEU A 91 6.05 -9.59 12.49
CA LEU A 91 5.08 -9.16 13.49
C LEU A 91 5.83 -8.56 14.67
N LEU A 92 5.39 -7.41 15.14
CA LEU A 92 6.00 -6.67 16.23
C LEU A 92 5.04 -6.57 17.42
N PRO A 93 5.55 -6.37 18.64
CA PRO A 93 4.65 -6.13 19.77
C PRO A 93 3.83 -4.86 19.55
N PRO A 94 2.49 -4.91 19.72
CA PRO A 94 1.67 -3.73 19.60
C PRO A 94 1.96 -2.72 20.71
N THR A 95 1.85 -1.44 20.38
CA THR A 95 2.11 -0.33 21.28
C THR A 95 0.85 0.26 21.90
N GLY A 96 -0.31 -0.06 21.33
CA GLY A 96 -1.59 0.55 21.69
C GLY A 96 -1.93 1.79 20.87
N GLU A 97 -1.02 2.25 20.04
CA GLU A 97 -1.26 3.40 19.15
C GLU A 97 -1.32 2.94 17.70
N ALA A 98 -2.40 3.32 17.01
CA ALA A 98 -2.54 3.06 15.59
C ALA A 98 -1.45 3.78 14.80
N VAL A 99 -0.88 3.11 13.81
CA VAL A 99 0.13 3.69 12.95
C VAL A 99 -0.13 3.23 11.51
N ASN A 100 0.08 4.13 10.56
CA ASN A 100 0.01 3.86 9.14
C ASN A 100 1.08 4.71 8.47
N GLN A 101 2.23 4.11 8.24
CA GLN A 101 3.38 4.82 7.71
C GLN A 101 4.04 3.99 6.62
N ILE A 102 4.38 4.67 5.52
CA ILE A 102 5.14 4.07 4.44
C ILE A 102 6.28 5.00 4.03
N ILE A 103 7.46 4.43 3.81
CA ILE A 103 8.61 5.12 3.24
C ILE A 103 8.96 4.40 1.95
N LEU A 104 8.91 5.14 0.85
CA LEU A 104 9.19 4.63 -0.48
C LEU A 104 10.28 5.44 -1.15
N SER A 105 11.13 4.76 -1.91
CA SER A 105 11.94 5.40 -2.94
C SER A 105 11.78 4.64 -4.25
N GLY A 106 11.62 5.38 -5.31
CA GLY A 106 11.36 4.80 -6.63
C GLY A 106 11.56 5.80 -7.74
N THR A 107 11.31 5.33 -8.95
CA THR A 107 11.45 6.11 -10.18
C THR A 107 10.08 6.44 -10.73
N LEU A 108 9.87 7.69 -11.11
CA LEU A 108 8.65 8.13 -11.77
C LEU A 108 8.60 7.50 -13.17
N CYS A 109 7.61 6.65 -13.42
CA CYS A 109 7.53 5.87 -14.66
C CYS A 109 6.47 6.35 -15.65
N LYS A 110 5.67 7.34 -15.26
CA LYS A 110 4.71 8.04 -16.13
C LYS A 110 4.74 9.53 -15.84
N PRO A 111 4.34 10.39 -16.79
CA PRO A 111 4.19 11.81 -16.48
C PRO A 111 3.22 12.01 -15.31
N PRO A 112 3.57 12.86 -14.34
CA PRO A 112 2.65 13.15 -13.24
C PRO A 112 1.40 13.86 -13.76
N VAL A 113 0.24 13.51 -13.21
CA VAL A 113 -1.03 14.09 -13.61
C VAL A 113 -1.51 15.04 -12.52
N TYR A 114 -1.37 16.34 -12.78
CA TYR A 114 -1.84 17.38 -11.88
C TYR A 114 -3.31 17.69 -12.14
N ARG A 115 -4.07 17.80 -11.07
CA ARG A 115 -5.48 18.20 -11.13
C ARG A 115 -5.87 18.98 -9.89
N ARG A 116 -6.97 19.71 -9.97
CA ARG A 116 -7.57 20.39 -8.83
C ARG A 116 -8.90 19.75 -8.50
N THR A 117 -9.17 19.59 -7.21
CA THR A 117 -10.50 19.16 -6.76
C THR A 117 -11.51 20.29 -6.91
N PRO A 118 -12.83 19.98 -6.91
CA PRO A 118 -13.87 21.04 -6.92
C PRO A 118 -13.72 22.03 -5.78
N LEU A 119 -13.12 21.64 -4.65
CA LEU A 119 -12.85 22.53 -3.52
C LEU A 119 -11.54 23.31 -3.66
N GLY A 120 -10.86 23.22 -4.79
CA GLY A 120 -9.65 23.99 -5.08
C GLY A 120 -8.36 23.40 -4.53
N ARG A 121 -8.35 22.15 -4.07
CA ARG A 121 -7.14 21.48 -3.60
C ARG A 121 -6.32 20.95 -4.77
N SER A 122 -5.00 21.15 -4.69
CA SER A 122 -4.06 20.60 -5.65
C SER A 122 -3.83 19.12 -5.36
N ILE A 123 -3.91 18.29 -6.41
CA ILE A 123 -3.62 16.86 -6.35
C ILE A 123 -2.69 16.52 -7.50
N CYS A 124 -1.73 15.62 -7.26
CA CYS A 124 -0.90 15.05 -8.31
C CYS A 124 -0.90 13.52 -8.20
N ASP A 125 -1.31 12.86 -9.27
CA ASP A 125 -1.28 11.41 -9.35
C ASP A 125 0.03 10.96 -9.98
N LEU A 126 0.70 10.02 -9.34
CA LEU A 126 2.00 9.49 -9.73
C LEU A 126 1.95 7.98 -9.84
N LEU A 127 2.85 7.43 -10.64
CA LEU A 127 3.14 6.00 -10.61
C LEU A 127 4.64 5.81 -10.42
N LEU A 128 5.03 5.17 -9.32
CA LEU A 128 6.43 4.89 -9.00
C LEU A 128 6.77 3.43 -9.29
N ALA A 129 7.92 3.22 -9.92
CA ALA A 129 8.55 1.91 -9.99
C ALA A 129 9.51 1.78 -8.82
N VAL A 130 9.19 0.89 -7.89
CA VAL A 130 9.98 0.64 -6.68
C VAL A 130 10.71 -0.69 -6.86
N PRO A 131 12.05 -0.70 -6.86
CA PRO A 131 12.78 -1.93 -7.14
C PRO A 131 12.57 -2.98 -6.07
N ARG A 132 12.47 -4.22 -6.51
CA ARG A 132 12.49 -5.44 -5.71
C ARG A 132 13.78 -6.19 -5.98
N ASN A 133 14.12 -7.13 -5.08
CA ASN A 133 15.23 -8.04 -5.33
C ASN A 133 14.99 -8.84 -6.62
N TYR A 134 16.08 -9.26 -7.28
CA TYR A 134 16.06 -10.09 -8.50
C TYR A 134 15.47 -9.39 -9.75
N GLY A 135 15.70 -8.08 -9.89
CA GLY A 135 15.35 -7.35 -11.10
C GLY A 135 13.86 -7.08 -11.30
N ARG A 136 13.04 -7.31 -10.28
CA ARG A 136 11.61 -7.01 -10.30
C ARG A 136 11.35 -5.62 -9.75
N ALA A 137 10.20 -5.07 -10.09
CA ALA A 137 9.74 -3.80 -9.55
C ALA A 137 8.26 -3.88 -9.18
N ASP A 138 7.92 -3.16 -8.11
CA ASP A 138 6.53 -2.88 -7.77
C ASP A 138 6.13 -1.55 -8.35
N TYR A 139 4.95 -1.49 -8.98
CA TYR A 139 4.39 -0.27 -9.54
C TYR A 139 3.34 0.25 -8.58
N LEU A 140 3.66 1.34 -7.91
CA LEU A 140 2.85 1.85 -6.81
C LEU A 140 2.24 3.20 -7.17
N PRO A 141 0.89 3.30 -7.25
CA PRO A 141 0.22 4.57 -7.41
C PRO A 141 0.36 5.42 -6.15
N VAL A 142 0.66 6.69 -6.33
CA VAL A 142 0.83 7.65 -5.24
C VAL A 142 0.00 8.90 -5.55
N ILE A 143 -0.65 9.42 -4.52
CA ILE A 143 -1.38 10.69 -4.60
C ILE A 143 -0.69 11.69 -3.69
N ALA A 144 -0.20 12.79 -4.28
CA ALA A 144 0.35 13.92 -3.55
C ALA A 144 -0.68 15.04 -3.46
N TRP A 145 -0.64 15.79 -2.37
CA TRP A 145 -1.59 16.85 -2.07
C TRP A 145 -0.90 18.18 -1.84
N GLY A 146 -1.60 19.27 -2.15
CA GLY A 146 -1.20 20.62 -1.79
C GLY A 146 0.11 21.05 -2.42
N GLN A 147 0.99 21.63 -1.62
CA GLN A 147 2.28 22.14 -2.07
C GLN A 147 3.16 21.04 -2.67
N THR A 148 3.13 19.86 -2.09
CA THR A 148 3.86 18.70 -2.60
C THR A 148 3.37 18.34 -4.01
N ALA A 149 2.07 18.39 -4.27
CA ALA A 149 1.51 18.13 -5.58
C ALA A 149 2.04 19.10 -6.63
N LEU A 150 2.16 20.38 -6.29
CA LEU A 150 2.71 21.40 -7.18
C LEU A 150 4.19 21.16 -7.50
N GLN A 151 4.98 20.79 -6.49
CA GLN A 151 6.41 20.51 -6.66
C GLN A 151 6.64 19.29 -7.56
N ILE A 152 5.85 18.24 -7.37
CA ILE A 152 6.00 16.99 -8.11
C ILE A 152 5.47 17.11 -9.53
N SER A 153 4.49 17.98 -9.78
CA SER A 153 3.86 18.14 -11.09
C SER A 153 4.83 18.53 -12.21
N THR A 154 5.96 19.09 -11.86
CA THR A 154 6.99 19.55 -12.83
C THR A 154 8.08 18.53 -13.11
N LEU A 155 8.04 17.37 -12.46
CA LEU A 155 9.07 16.35 -12.62
C LEU A 155 8.89 15.58 -13.92
N ASP A 156 10.02 15.14 -14.49
CA ASP A 156 10.05 14.32 -15.69
C ASP A 156 10.05 12.83 -15.36
N VAL A 157 9.59 12.03 -16.31
CA VAL A 157 9.72 10.58 -16.26
C VAL A 157 11.20 10.21 -16.07
N GLY A 158 11.47 9.27 -15.17
CA GLY A 158 12.83 8.89 -14.79
C GLY A 158 13.33 9.59 -13.54
N ALA A 159 12.61 10.60 -13.02
CA ALA A 159 12.99 11.26 -11.78
C ALA A 159 12.97 10.28 -10.61
N LEU A 160 13.99 10.37 -9.75
CA LEU A 160 14.10 9.60 -8.53
C LEU A 160 13.39 10.34 -7.40
N LEU A 161 12.51 9.63 -6.71
CA LEU A 161 11.72 10.19 -5.63
C LEU A 161 11.87 9.36 -4.37
N SER A 162 12.01 10.05 -3.23
CA SER A 162 11.83 9.46 -1.90
C SER A 162 10.68 10.17 -1.23
N LEU A 163 9.77 9.40 -0.67
CA LEU A 163 8.59 9.95 -0.03
C LEU A 163 8.23 9.21 1.24
N LYS A 164 7.52 9.91 2.10
CA LYS A 164 6.90 9.38 3.30
C LYS A 164 5.42 9.70 3.27
N GLY A 165 4.61 8.74 3.62
CA GLY A 165 3.17 8.91 3.59
C GLY A 165 2.45 7.81 4.35
N ARG A 166 1.22 7.57 3.95
CA ARG A 166 0.38 6.49 4.48
C ARG A 166 -0.30 5.75 3.35
N ILE A 167 -0.72 4.53 3.64
CA ILE A 167 -1.49 3.71 2.70
C ILE A 167 -2.96 4.01 2.91
N GLN A 168 -3.66 4.31 1.83
CA GLN A 168 -5.06 4.70 1.88
C GLN A 168 -5.89 3.71 1.06
N SER A 169 -6.98 3.24 1.65
CA SER A 169 -7.95 2.43 0.94
C SER A 169 -9.12 3.29 0.48
N ARG A 170 -9.69 2.93 -0.67
CA ARG A 170 -10.91 3.54 -1.18
C ARG A 170 -11.88 2.46 -1.58
N ILE A 171 -13.15 2.66 -1.22
CA ILE A 171 -14.24 1.82 -1.68
C ILE A 171 -14.93 2.56 -2.82
N TYR A 172 -14.89 1.95 -4.02
CA TYR A 172 -15.62 2.47 -5.17
C TYR A 172 -16.96 1.76 -5.26
N ARG A 173 -18.04 2.53 -5.20
CA ARG A 173 -19.37 2.02 -5.54
C ARG A 173 -19.63 2.34 -7.01
N LYS A 174 -19.82 1.28 -7.81
CA LYS A 174 -20.26 1.42 -9.18
C LYS A 174 -21.75 1.68 -9.15
N ILE A 175 -22.17 2.87 -9.53
CA ILE A 175 -23.58 3.19 -9.70
C ILE A 175 -23.95 2.74 -11.11
N ASN A 176 -24.81 1.72 -11.21
CA ASN A 176 -25.40 1.32 -12.49
C ASN A 176 -26.67 2.13 -12.69
N TYR A 177 -26.67 2.89 -13.77
CA TYR A 177 -27.87 3.59 -14.23
C TYR A 177 -28.68 2.67 -15.15
#